data_d92a658489c2920ae171ffcb7a4719ba
#
_entry.id   d92a658489c2920ae171ffcb7a4719ba
#
_cell.length_a   1.000
_cell.length_b   1.000
_cell.length_c   1.000
_cell.angle_alpha   90.00
_cell.angle_beta   90.00
_cell.angle_gamma   90.00
#
_symmetry.space_group_name_H-M   'P 1'
#
loop_
_entity.id
_entity.type
_entity.pdbx_description
1 polymer ?
#
loop_
_entity_poly.entity_id
_entity_poly.type
_entity_poly.pdbx_seq_one_letter_code
_entity_poly.pdbx_strand_id
1 'polypeptide(L)'
;MTVPTGLKSLQQMVDGHIEAFYPYADSVGFVCNEEGKLLGLEPNRAVRNEETNEIMDIVCGTFLICGLGQEDFCSLTEEQIEKYSKMFEQPELFLWNGRQLIIIPAGI
;
A
#
# COMPACT_ATOMS: atom_id res chain seq x y z
N MET A 1 -6.61 -2.31 -14.13
CA MET A 1 -7.58 -3.18 -13.44
C MET A 1 -8.57 -2.33 -12.64
N THR A 2 -9.84 -2.61 -12.78
CA THR A 2 -10.87 -1.92 -12.00
C THR A 2 -11.02 -2.59 -10.64
N VAL A 3 -10.93 -1.81 -9.59
CA VAL A 3 -11.06 -2.33 -8.22
C VAL A 3 -12.44 -1.97 -7.68
N PRO A 4 -13.21 -2.95 -7.17
CA PRO A 4 -14.46 -2.63 -6.50
C PRO A 4 -14.18 -1.71 -5.30
N THR A 5 -15.01 -0.67 -5.14
CA THR A 5 -14.79 0.35 -4.11
C THR A 5 -15.71 0.25 -2.92
N GLY A 6 -16.67 -0.67 -2.94
CA GLY A 6 -17.55 -0.90 -1.79
C GLY A 6 -16.77 -1.41 -0.59
N LEU A 7 -17.12 -0.96 0.60
CA LEU A 7 -16.45 -1.35 1.84
C LEU A 7 -16.31 -2.86 2.00
N LYS A 8 -17.36 -3.60 1.72
CA LYS A 8 -17.36 -5.06 1.86
C LYS A 8 -16.36 -5.72 0.92
N SER A 9 -16.27 -5.23 -0.32
CA SER A 9 -15.31 -5.73 -1.29
C SER A 9 -13.88 -5.43 -0.85
N LEU A 10 -13.63 -4.24 -0.34
CA LEU A 10 -12.30 -3.86 0.17
C LEU A 10 -11.90 -4.72 1.36
N GLN A 11 -12.84 -4.96 2.28
CA GLN A 11 -12.59 -5.83 3.43
C GLN A 11 -12.24 -7.26 3.01
N GLN A 12 -12.89 -7.78 1.98
CA GLN A 12 -12.58 -9.11 1.45
C GLN A 12 -11.19 -9.18 0.84
N MET A 13 -10.79 -8.13 0.12
CA MET A 13 -9.49 -8.09 -0.54
C MET A 13 -8.32 -8.05 0.44
N VAL A 14 -8.49 -7.38 1.58
CA VAL A 14 -7.44 -7.29 2.60
C VAL A 14 -7.67 -8.27 3.75
N ASP A 15 -8.69 -9.09 3.67
CA ASP A 15 -9.03 -10.13 4.64
C ASP A 15 -9.26 -9.59 6.05
N GLY A 16 -10.06 -8.53 6.16
CA GLY A 16 -10.41 -7.95 7.45
C GLY A 16 -10.89 -6.52 7.34
N HIS A 17 -10.93 -5.84 8.47
CA HIS A 17 -11.27 -4.42 8.51
C HIS A 17 -10.21 -3.59 7.82
N ILE A 18 -10.61 -2.52 7.18
CA ILE A 18 -9.70 -1.69 6.41
C ILE A 18 -9.19 -0.51 7.24
N GLU A 19 -7.96 -0.14 6.94
CA GLU A 19 -7.37 1.14 7.30
C GLU A 19 -7.01 1.84 6.00
N ALA A 20 -7.34 3.13 5.91
CA ALA A 20 -6.97 3.92 4.75
C ALA A 20 -6.01 5.02 5.18
N PHE A 21 -4.98 5.29 4.40
CA PHE A 21 -4.07 6.39 4.64
C PHE A 21 -3.68 7.05 3.31
N TYR A 22 -3.15 8.25 3.40
CA TYR A 22 -2.96 9.13 2.25
C TYR A 22 -1.54 9.66 2.23
N PRO A 23 -0.58 8.84 1.75
CA PRO A 23 0.84 9.19 1.88
C PRO A 23 1.33 10.24 0.89
N TYR A 24 0.56 10.52 -0.15
CA TYR A 24 1.00 11.40 -1.22
C TYR A 24 0.03 12.55 -1.44
N ALA A 25 0.52 13.61 -2.10
CA ALA A 25 -0.31 14.75 -2.48
C ALA A 25 -1.32 14.41 -3.57
N ASP A 26 -1.08 13.34 -4.34
CA ASP A 26 -2.00 12.86 -5.37
C ASP A 26 -3.32 12.37 -4.76
N SER A 27 -4.37 12.39 -5.56
CA SER A 27 -5.72 11.99 -5.15
C SER A 27 -5.86 10.47 -5.10
N VAL A 28 -5.09 9.84 -4.22
CA VAL A 28 -5.13 8.40 -4.01
C VAL A 28 -5.14 8.08 -2.52
N GLY A 29 -5.78 6.96 -2.18
CA GLY A 29 -5.75 6.40 -0.84
C GLY A 29 -5.18 5.00 -0.89
N PHE A 30 -4.40 4.65 0.11
CA PHE A 30 -3.90 3.30 0.31
C PHE A 30 -4.80 2.59 1.30
N VAL A 31 -5.27 1.40 0.95
CA VAL A 31 -6.19 0.62 1.77
C VAL A 31 -5.51 -0.70 2.14
N CYS A 32 -5.43 -0.99 3.42
CA CYS A 32 -4.82 -2.21 3.92
C CYS A 32 -5.62 -2.77 5.09
N ASN A 33 -5.22 -3.95 5.59
CA ASN A 33 -5.82 -4.51 6.79
C ASN A 33 -5.37 -3.69 8.00
N GLU A 34 -6.35 -3.21 8.76
CA GLU A 34 -6.08 -2.35 9.93
C GLU A 34 -5.25 -3.05 11.00
N GLU A 35 -5.34 -4.37 11.08
CA GLU A 35 -4.61 -5.18 12.06
C GLU A 35 -3.44 -5.96 11.47
N GLY A 36 -3.01 -5.62 10.24
CA GLY A 36 -1.99 -6.39 9.53
C GLY A 36 -0.74 -6.65 10.34
N LYS A 37 -0.22 -5.64 11.04
CA LYS A 37 0.99 -5.80 11.85
C LYS A 37 0.73 -6.66 13.09
N LEU A 38 -0.45 -6.52 13.71
CA LEU A 38 -0.83 -7.30 14.89
C LEU A 38 -1.08 -8.77 14.56
N LEU A 39 -1.63 -9.04 13.36
CA LEU A 39 -1.89 -10.39 12.90
C LEU A 39 -0.63 -11.10 12.40
N GLY A 40 0.49 -10.40 12.35
CA GLY A 40 1.74 -10.97 11.86
C GLY A 40 1.78 -11.19 10.36
N LEU A 41 0.99 -10.42 9.59
CA LEU A 41 1.06 -10.47 8.14
C LEU A 41 2.44 -10.02 7.67
N GLU A 42 2.94 -10.65 6.63
CA GLU A 42 4.28 -10.35 6.15
C GLU A 42 4.38 -8.92 5.60
N PRO A 43 5.48 -8.21 5.89
CA PRO A 43 5.75 -6.93 5.25
C PRO A 43 5.74 -7.07 3.73
N ASN A 44 5.03 -6.18 3.07
CA ASN A 44 4.85 -6.23 1.62
C ASN A 44 5.66 -5.14 0.91
N ARG A 45 5.46 -3.88 1.31
CA ARG A 45 6.15 -2.74 0.70
C ARG A 45 6.40 -1.66 1.73
N ALA A 46 7.52 -0.96 1.55
CA ALA A 46 7.77 0.28 2.27
C ALA A 46 7.14 1.44 1.51
N VAL A 47 6.45 2.31 2.22
CA VAL A 47 5.88 3.54 1.66
C VAL A 47 6.81 4.68 2.01
N ARG A 48 7.32 5.37 1.00
CA ARG A 48 8.33 6.41 1.16
C ARG A 48 7.79 7.79 0.81
N ASN A 49 8.36 8.79 1.47
CA ASN A 49 8.09 10.19 1.13
C ASN A 49 8.62 10.46 -0.28
N GLU A 50 7.80 11.06 -1.14
CA GLU A 50 8.17 11.31 -2.53
C GLU A 50 9.34 12.30 -2.67
N GLU A 51 9.50 13.22 -1.74
CA GLU A 51 10.54 14.24 -1.80
C GLU A 51 11.84 13.79 -1.16
N THR A 52 11.77 13.16 0.02
CA THR A 52 12.96 12.80 0.80
C THR A 52 13.37 11.34 0.65
N ASN A 53 12.49 10.50 0.12
CA ASN A 53 12.66 9.05 0.03
C ASN A 53 12.77 8.36 1.41
N GLU A 54 12.41 9.05 2.47
CA GLU A 54 12.36 8.46 3.80
C GLU A 54 11.18 7.52 3.93
N ILE A 55 11.36 6.43 4.66
CA ILE A 55 10.30 5.47 4.90
C ILE A 55 9.29 6.06 5.89
N MET A 56 8.05 6.19 5.46
CA MET A 56 6.96 6.69 6.30
C MET A 56 6.21 5.57 7.00
N ASP A 57 6.06 4.43 6.33
CA ASP A 57 5.34 3.28 6.88
C ASP A 57 5.72 2.02 6.11
N ILE A 58 5.39 0.88 6.68
CA ILE A 58 5.55 -0.43 6.04
C ILE A 58 4.19 -1.09 6.05
N VAL A 59 3.69 -1.41 4.86
CA VAL A 59 2.39 -2.08 4.72
C VAL A 59 2.59 -3.57 4.79
N CYS A 60 1.86 -4.23 5.69
CA CYS A 60 1.90 -5.68 5.86
C CYS A 60 0.67 -6.32 5.24
N GLY A 61 0.87 -7.39 4.49
CA GLY A 61 -0.19 -8.08 3.77
C GLY A 61 -0.59 -7.36 2.48
N THR A 62 -1.69 -7.79 1.91
CA THR A 62 -2.23 -7.19 0.69
C THR A 62 -2.69 -5.76 0.94
N PHE A 63 -2.36 -4.88 0.03
CA PHE A 63 -2.87 -3.51 0.08
C PHE A 63 -3.33 -3.08 -1.31
N LEU A 64 -4.20 -2.10 -1.33
CA LEU A 64 -4.80 -1.57 -2.55
C LEU A 64 -4.52 -0.08 -2.64
N ILE A 65 -4.37 0.42 -3.85
CA ILE A 65 -4.27 1.85 -4.12
C ILE A 65 -5.52 2.23 -4.90
N CYS A 66 -6.31 3.14 -4.34
CA CYS A 66 -7.57 3.57 -4.92
C CYS A 66 -7.54 5.06 -5.21
N GLY A 67 -8.27 5.48 -6.23
CA GLY A 67 -8.50 6.90 -6.46
C GLY A 67 -9.45 7.47 -5.41
N LEU A 68 -9.42 8.78 -5.23
CA LEU A 68 -10.33 9.49 -4.32
C LEU A 68 -11.43 10.16 -5.14
N GLY A 69 -12.65 9.68 -4.98
CA GLY A 69 -13.84 10.28 -5.57
C GLY A 69 -14.44 11.32 -4.62
N GLN A 70 -15.61 11.86 -4.99
CA GLN A 70 -16.27 12.88 -4.18
C GLN A 70 -16.79 12.33 -2.87
N GLU A 71 -17.29 11.12 -2.86
CA GLU A 71 -17.92 10.52 -1.67
C GLU A 71 -17.27 9.20 -1.25
N ASP A 72 -16.48 8.58 -2.11
CA ASP A 72 -15.91 7.26 -1.86
C ASP A 72 -14.66 7.06 -2.70
N PHE A 73 -13.98 5.95 -2.46
CA PHE A 73 -12.88 5.51 -3.31
C PHE A 73 -13.38 5.21 -4.71
N CYS A 74 -12.54 5.41 -5.69
CA CYS A 74 -12.85 5.11 -7.08
C CYS A 74 -11.64 4.46 -7.76
N SER A 75 -11.81 4.08 -9.01
CA SER A 75 -10.72 3.52 -9.80
C SER A 75 -9.65 4.57 -10.07
N LEU A 76 -8.40 4.12 -10.18
CA LEU A 76 -7.29 4.99 -10.57
C LEU A 76 -7.43 5.40 -12.03
N THR A 77 -6.90 6.56 -12.37
CA THR A 77 -6.72 6.95 -13.77
C THR A 77 -5.62 6.11 -14.41
N GLU A 78 -5.54 6.11 -15.74
CA GLU A 78 -4.48 5.38 -16.44
C GLU A 78 -3.09 5.86 -16.05
N GLU A 79 -2.91 7.17 -15.87
CA GLU A 79 -1.65 7.75 -15.43
C GLU A 79 -1.28 7.28 -14.02
N GLN A 80 -2.27 7.23 -13.13
CA GLN A 80 -2.05 6.74 -11.77
C GLN A 80 -1.71 5.24 -11.76
N ILE A 81 -2.39 4.44 -12.56
CA ILE A 81 -2.08 3.02 -12.68
C ILE A 81 -0.63 2.82 -13.12
N GLU A 82 -0.18 3.56 -14.12
CA GLU A 82 1.19 3.47 -14.60
C GLU A 82 2.19 3.90 -13.53
N LYS A 83 1.93 5.04 -12.86
CA LYS A 83 2.81 5.57 -11.81
C LYS A 83 2.99 4.58 -10.66
N TYR A 84 1.89 4.10 -10.11
CA TYR A 84 1.95 3.23 -8.92
C TYR A 84 2.36 1.80 -9.26
N SER A 85 2.04 1.32 -10.46
CA SER A 85 2.54 0.03 -10.93
C SER A 85 4.06 0.01 -10.99
N LYS A 86 4.67 1.08 -11.49
CA LYS A 86 6.13 1.21 -11.52
C LYS A 86 6.72 1.38 -10.13
N MET A 87 6.06 2.19 -9.29
CA MET A 87 6.55 2.48 -7.95
C MET A 87 6.66 1.23 -7.09
N PHE A 88 5.74 0.30 -7.22
CA PHE A 88 5.65 -0.90 -6.41
C PHE A 88 5.86 -2.21 -7.19
N GLU A 89 6.39 -2.15 -8.40
CA GLU A 89 6.57 -3.35 -9.21
C GLU A 89 7.62 -4.30 -8.64
N GLN A 90 8.62 -3.75 -7.96
CA GLN A 90 9.74 -4.53 -7.44
C GLN A 90 9.45 -4.99 -6.00
N PRO A 91 9.43 -6.30 -5.74
CA PRO A 91 9.29 -6.81 -4.37
C PRO A 91 10.45 -6.33 -3.48
N GLU A 92 10.21 -6.32 -2.18
CA GLU A 92 11.20 -5.92 -1.20
C GLU A 92 11.39 -7.02 -0.17
N LEU A 93 12.64 -7.23 0.27
CA LEU A 93 12.97 -8.09 1.39
C LEU A 93 13.11 -7.23 2.65
N PHE A 94 12.52 -7.69 3.73
CA PHE A 94 12.56 -7.01 5.02
C PHE A 94 13.34 -7.89 5.97
N LEU A 95 14.52 -7.43 6.35
CA LEU A 95 15.46 -8.19 7.20
C LEU A 95 15.69 -7.45 8.51
N TRP A 96 15.66 -8.19 9.60
CA TRP A 96 15.92 -7.65 10.94
C TRP A 96 17.26 -8.18 11.43
N ASN A 97 18.19 -7.27 11.76
CA ASN A 97 19.53 -7.65 12.21
C ASN A 97 19.71 -7.59 13.74
N GLY A 98 18.61 -7.45 14.50
CA GLY A 98 18.64 -7.31 15.94
C GLY A 98 18.68 -5.86 16.42
N ARG A 99 18.96 -4.91 15.53
CA ARG A 99 19.01 -3.49 15.88
C ARG A 99 18.15 -2.63 14.97
N GLN A 100 18.10 -2.96 13.69
CA GLN A 100 17.34 -2.17 12.71
C GLN A 100 16.77 -3.06 11.63
N LEU A 101 15.73 -2.55 10.99
CA LEU A 101 15.11 -3.17 9.85
C LEU A 101 15.88 -2.75 8.59
N ILE A 102 16.27 -3.72 7.80
CA ILE A 102 16.94 -3.49 6.52
C ILE A 102 15.97 -3.87 5.41
N ILE A 103 15.80 -2.98 4.44
CA ILE A 103 14.90 -3.20 3.31
C ILE A 103 15.72 -3.22 2.04
N ILE A 104 15.66 -4.33 1.31
CA ILE A 104 16.45 -4.56 0.10
C ILE A 104 15.49 -4.87 -1.06
N PRO A 105 15.68 -4.25 -2.23
CA PRO A 105 14.93 -4.67 -3.41
C PRO A 105 15.20 -6.15 -3.70
N ALA A 106 14.12 -6.92 -3.85
CA ALA A 106 14.20 -8.36 -4.08
C ALA A 106 13.92 -8.75 -5.52
N GLY A 107 13.44 -7.83 -6.33
CA GLY A 107 13.16 -8.08 -7.73
C GLY A 107 14.42 -8.13 -8.57
N ILE A 108 14.34 -8.75 -9.71
CA ILE A 108 15.45 -8.89 -10.65
C ILE A 108 15.15 -8.07 -11.90
#